data_e36cad853b1152b127c8d37160bdf45a
#
_entry.id   e36cad853b1152b127c8d37160bdf45a
#
_cell.length_a   1.000
_cell.length_b   1.000
_cell.length_c   1.000
_cell.angle_alpha   90.00
_cell.angle_beta   90.00
_cell.angle_gamma   90.00
#
_symmetry.space_group_name_H-M   'P 1'
#
loop_
_entity.id
_entity.type
_entity.pdbx_description
1 polymer ?
#
loop_
_entity_poly.entity_id
_entity_poly.type
_entity_poly.pdbx_seq_one_letter_code
_entity_poly.pdbx_strand_id
1 'polypeptide(L)'
;MVAHAGGGTRGGPGGLTAQRGLTNGGADMARRRCEPVATSPTETRYFDSFDGTPIAWRELGEGRPVVLIHGYFSDAKTNWIRYGHAAKIAAKGFRVIMPDLRAHGSSDRPHDPAAYPKDALTRDGHALIAHLGLTDYDLGGYSLGARTTSRMLATGATPRRVIFSGMGLAGLTETSRRAGHFRNILSNLGKHVQGTPEWLAEAFLKTTGGDPVALLGILETFADTPIAAVKAIRQPALVVCGAEDEDNGSAPELAAALPHGEYVATPGGHMSAVVKPELGQAIADFLAR
;
A
#
# COMPACT_ATOMS: atom_id res chain seq x y z
N MET A 1 16.08 -22.58 69.73
CA MET A 1 17.06 -23.63 69.98
C MET A 1 18.09 -23.56 68.88
N VAL A 2 19.22 -22.92 69.19
CA VAL A 2 20.54 -23.55 69.30
C VAL A 2 21.10 -23.88 67.93
N ALA A 3 22.00 -23.14 67.37
CA ALA A 3 23.37 -22.75 67.66
C ALA A 3 24.41 -23.75 67.04
N HIS A 4 25.33 -23.21 66.43
CA HIS A 4 26.79 -23.15 66.46
C HIS A 4 27.42 -23.65 65.14
N ALA A 5 28.28 -22.90 64.52
CA ALA A 5 29.54 -22.21 64.82
C ALA A 5 30.76 -23.00 64.35
N GLY A 6 31.69 -22.29 63.83
CA GLY A 6 33.13 -22.54 63.84
C GLY A 6 33.71 -22.88 62.46
N GLY A 7 34.70 -22.28 61.94
CA GLY A 7 35.79 -21.48 62.43
C GLY A 7 37.04 -21.83 61.65
N GLY A 8 37.78 -20.83 61.16
CA GLY A 8 39.19 -20.58 61.24
C GLY A 8 40.11 -21.36 60.27
N THR A 9 41.21 -20.92 59.73
CA THR A 9 42.21 -19.88 59.97
C THR A 9 43.28 -19.86 58.84
N ARG A 10 43.72 -18.66 58.50
CA ARG A 10 45.12 -18.21 58.29
C ARG A 10 46.06 -18.83 57.24
N GLY A 11 46.66 -17.90 56.50
CA GLY A 11 48.05 -17.99 56.02
C GLY A 11 48.32 -17.21 54.77
N GLY A 12 48.88 -15.99 54.87
CA GLY A 12 49.63 -15.30 53.83
C GLY A 12 51.14 -15.57 54.03
N PRO A 13 52.11 -14.78 53.44
CA PRO A 13 52.09 -13.77 52.40
C PRO A 13 53.22 -14.00 51.36
N GLY A 14 53.33 -13.15 50.36
CA GLY A 14 54.59 -12.92 49.66
C GLY A 14 54.50 -12.66 48.18
N GLY A 15 54.90 -11.48 47.79
CA GLY A 15 55.88 -11.23 46.77
C GLY A 15 55.48 -10.25 45.64
N LEU A 16 55.94 -9.02 45.79
CA LEU A 16 56.00 -7.96 44.78
C LEU A 16 56.71 -8.40 43.50
N THR A 17 56.23 -7.99 42.33
CA THR A 17 57.05 -7.21 41.39
C THR A 17 56.17 -6.51 40.34
N ALA A 18 56.41 -5.21 40.19
CA ALA A 18 55.81 -4.33 39.23
C ALA A 18 56.47 -4.51 37.85
N GLN A 19 55.65 -4.52 36.79
CA GLN A 19 56.12 -4.02 35.51
C GLN A 19 54.99 -3.24 34.81
N ARG A 20 55.30 -1.98 34.55
CA ARG A 20 54.51 -1.06 33.73
C ARG A 20 54.63 -1.50 32.25
N GLY A 21 53.49 -1.72 31.63
CA GLY A 21 53.33 -1.81 30.15
C GLY A 21 52.27 -0.84 29.72
N LEU A 22 52.67 0.33 29.23
CA LEU A 22 51.84 1.26 28.48
C LEU A 22 51.52 0.63 27.14
N THR A 23 50.29 0.28 26.89
CA THR A 23 49.81 0.03 25.52
C THR A 23 48.63 0.94 25.22
N ASN A 24 48.79 1.73 24.20
CA ASN A 24 47.85 2.64 23.58
C ASN A 24 46.48 1.96 23.37
N GLY A 25 45.44 2.42 24.06
CA GLY A 25 44.05 2.17 23.75
C GLY A 25 43.65 3.04 22.57
N GLY A 26 43.86 2.55 21.34
CA GLY A 26 43.28 3.11 20.14
C GLY A 26 41.77 3.01 20.21
N ALA A 27 41.10 4.12 20.09
CA ALA A 27 39.64 4.24 20.03
C ALA A 27 39.07 3.42 18.85
N ASP A 28 38.63 2.22 19.12
CA ASP A 28 37.74 1.48 18.22
C ASP A 28 36.30 1.98 18.49
N MET A 29 36.00 3.16 17.97
CA MET A 29 34.63 3.58 17.71
C MET A 29 34.15 2.77 16.49
N ALA A 30 33.96 1.49 16.68
CA ALA A 30 33.26 0.65 15.74
C ALA A 30 31.92 1.33 15.42
N ARG A 31 31.82 1.79 14.18
CA ARG A 31 30.59 2.27 13.54
C ARG A 31 29.49 1.23 13.84
N ARG A 32 28.68 1.51 14.81
CA ARG A 32 27.37 0.84 14.95
C ARG A 32 26.64 1.20 13.67
N ARG A 33 26.66 0.30 12.70
CA ARG A 33 25.66 0.30 11.62
C ARG A 33 24.33 0.22 12.37
N CYS A 34 23.50 1.26 12.24
CA CYS A 34 22.09 1.13 12.56
C CYS A 34 21.60 -0.01 11.66
N GLU A 35 21.43 -1.19 12.23
CA GLU A 35 20.66 -2.23 11.54
C GLU A 35 19.26 -1.65 11.37
N PRO A 36 18.74 -1.59 10.14
CA PRO A 36 17.38 -1.13 9.93
C PRO A 36 16.46 -2.08 10.69
N VAL A 37 15.64 -1.53 11.57
CA VAL A 37 14.62 -2.29 12.27
C VAL A 37 13.65 -2.77 11.21
N ALA A 38 13.67 -4.07 10.92
CA ALA A 38 12.68 -4.68 10.04
C ALA A 38 11.30 -4.41 10.62
N THR A 39 10.56 -3.48 10.02
CA THR A 39 9.24 -3.08 10.50
C THR A 39 8.26 -4.23 10.26
N SER A 40 7.52 -4.61 11.30
CA SER A 40 6.45 -5.59 11.15
C SER A 40 5.43 -5.04 10.14
N PRO A 41 5.00 -5.83 9.12
CA PRO A 41 3.99 -5.39 8.15
C PRO A 41 2.63 -5.08 8.78
N THR A 42 2.47 -5.34 10.07
CA THR A 42 1.27 -5.07 10.86
C THR A 42 1.30 -3.72 11.57
N GLU A 43 2.45 -3.04 11.65
CA GLU A 43 2.54 -1.71 12.26
C GLU A 43 1.80 -0.69 11.40
N THR A 44 0.86 0.02 12.02
CA THR A 44 0.10 1.09 11.38
C THR A 44 0.68 2.43 11.79
N ARG A 45 0.99 3.26 10.79
CA ARG A 45 1.47 4.63 10.96
C ARG A 45 0.44 5.59 10.41
N TYR A 46 0.50 6.85 10.82
CA TYR A 46 -0.45 7.88 10.43
C TYR A 46 0.28 9.14 9.97
N PHE A 47 -0.36 9.89 9.09
CA PHE A 47 0.01 11.26 8.76
C PHE A 47 -1.27 12.08 8.55
N ASP A 48 -1.16 13.38 8.76
CA ASP A 48 -2.25 14.30 8.46
C ASP A 48 -2.22 14.67 6.98
N SER A 49 -3.33 14.41 6.29
CA SER A 49 -3.46 14.73 4.87
C SER A 49 -3.60 16.24 4.64
N PHE A 50 -3.87 16.63 3.40
CA PHE A 50 -3.94 18.03 2.94
C PHE A 50 -4.97 18.90 3.69
N ASP A 51 -5.96 18.27 4.34
CA ASP A 51 -7.04 18.92 5.09
C ASP A 51 -7.03 18.55 6.59
N GLY A 52 -5.95 17.91 7.06
CA GLY A 52 -5.80 17.45 8.43
C GLY A 52 -6.48 16.10 8.72
N THR A 53 -7.07 15.43 7.72
CA THR A 53 -7.63 14.08 7.90
C THR A 53 -6.52 13.07 8.16
N PRO A 54 -6.54 12.30 9.27
CA PRO A 54 -5.57 11.25 9.55
C PRO A 54 -5.69 10.10 8.55
N ILE A 55 -4.61 9.84 7.83
CA ILE A 55 -4.49 8.74 6.87
C ILE A 55 -3.50 7.71 7.38
N ALA A 56 -3.95 6.47 7.45
CA ALA A 56 -3.13 5.34 7.87
C ALA A 56 -2.30 4.79 6.72
N TRP A 57 -1.12 4.28 7.04
CA TRP A 57 -0.30 3.54 6.08
C TRP A 57 0.55 2.48 6.78
N ARG A 58 1.01 1.50 6.01
CA ARG A 58 1.91 0.43 6.43
C ARG A 58 3.04 0.28 5.43
N GLU A 59 4.15 -0.32 5.88
CA GLU A 59 5.25 -0.63 4.97
C GLU A 59 5.84 -2.02 5.25
N LEU A 60 6.51 -2.57 4.26
CA LEU A 60 7.23 -3.82 4.32
C LEU A 60 8.45 -3.79 3.41
N GLY A 61 9.57 -4.32 3.91
CA GLY A 61 10.82 -4.40 3.17
C GLY A 61 11.61 -3.10 3.18
N GLU A 62 12.70 -3.08 2.42
CA GLU A 62 13.67 -2.00 2.33
C GLU A 62 14.09 -1.78 0.87
N GLY A 63 14.76 -0.66 0.59
CA GLY A 63 15.22 -0.31 -0.75
C GLY A 63 14.33 0.73 -1.43
N ARG A 64 14.22 0.67 -2.77
CA ARG A 64 13.47 1.68 -3.52
C ARG A 64 11.99 1.62 -3.17
N PRO A 65 11.37 2.76 -2.84
CA PRO A 65 9.96 2.80 -2.47
C PRO A 65 9.05 2.45 -3.65
N VAL A 66 8.01 1.67 -3.36
CA VAL A 66 6.85 1.51 -4.23
C VAL A 66 5.58 1.77 -3.41
N VAL A 67 4.77 2.72 -3.85
CA VAL A 67 3.47 3.03 -3.23
C VAL A 67 2.40 2.22 -3.94
N LEU A 68 1.68 1.38 -3.19
CA LEU A 68 0.62 0.52 -3.70
C LEU A 68 -0.72 0.82 -3.03
N ILE A 69 -1.65 1.37 -3.81
CA ILE A 69 -2.97 1.83 -3.35
C ILE A 69 -3.99 0.72 -3.57
N HIS A 70 -4.82 0.41 -2.56
CA HIS A 70 -5.81 -0.66 -2.61
C HIS A 70 -7.11 -0.28 -3.34
N GLY A 71 -7.99 -1.27 -3.57
CA GLY A 71 -9.29 -1.11 -4.21
C GLY A 71 -10.41 -0.64 -3.27
N TYR A 72 -11.57 -0.29 -3.87
CA TYR A 72 -12.76 0.11 -3.12
C TYR A 72 -13.27 -1.03 -2.23
N PHE A 73 -13.83 -0.73 -1.06
CA PHE A 73 -14.23 -1.66 0.00
C PHE A 73 -13.07 -2.49 0.59
N SER A 74 -11.83 -2.30 0.16
CA SER A 74 -10.65 -3.01 0.62
C SER A 74 -9.84 -2.16 1.63
N ASP A 75 -8.65 -2.62 1.96
CA ASP A 75 -7.63 -1.93 2.74
C ASP A 75 -6.24 -2.46 2.36
N ALA A 76 -5.19 -1.83 2.87
CA ALA A 76 -3.81 -2.23 2.62
C ALA A 76 -3.53 -3.68 3.03
N LYS A 77 -4.07 -4.10 4.19
CA LYS A 77 -3.90 -5.46 4.71
C LYS A 77 -4.56 -6.49 3.81
N THR A 78 -5.80 -6.25 3.41
CA THR A 78 -6.59 -7.17 2.58
C THR A 78 -6.03 -7.25 1.17
N ASN A 79 -5.66 -6.11 0.56
CA ASN A 79 -5.24 -6.09 -0.84
C ASN A 79 -3.79 -6.58 -1.03
N TRP A 80 -2.87 -6.18 -0.13
CA TRP A 80 -1.44 -6.33 -0.40
C TRP A 80 -0.71 -7.29 0.55
N ILE A 81 -1.15 -7.36 1.83
CA ILE A 81 -0.43 -8.13 2.86
C ILE A 81 -0.97 -9.56 2.95
N ARG A 82 -2.29 -9.70 3.04
CA ARG A 82 -2.96 -10.97 3.34
C ARG A 82 -2.59 -12.11 2.39
N TYR A 83 -2.43 -11.83 1.10
CA TYR A 83 -2.14 -12.81 0.07
C TYR A 83 -0.65 -12.81 -0.36
N GLY A 84 0.19 -12.11 0.40
CA GLY A 84 1.64 -12.14 0.23
C GLY A 84 2.18 -11.32 -0.95
N HIS A 85 1.39 -10.43 -1.56
CA HIS A 85 1.85 -9.59 -2.67
C HIS A 85 2.98 -8.66 -2.24
N ALA A 86 2.79 -7.94 -1.12
CA ALA A 86 3.81 -7.07 -0.57
C ALA A 86 5.10 -7.82 -0.22
N ALA A 87 4.99 -9.04 0.34
CA ALA A 87 6.15 -9.86 0.67
C ALA A 87 6.96 -10.28 -0.57
N LYS A 88 6.28 -10.63 -1.69
CA LYS A 88 6.94 -10.96 -2.96
C LYS A 88 7.71 -9.78 -3.53
N ILE A 89 7.14 -8.58 -3.46
CA ILE A 89 7.74 -7.34 -3.94
C ILE A 89 8.91 -6.94 -3.04
N ALA A 90 8.73 -7.01 -1.71
CA ALA A 90 9.79 -6.74 -0.74
C ALA A 90 10.99 -7.67 -0.90
N ALA A 91 10.76 -8.96 -1.21
CA ALA A 91 11.81 -9.94 -1.48
C ALA A 91 12.68 -9.60 -2.72
N LYS A 92 12.22 -8.68 -3.58
CA LYS A 92 12.99 -8.15 -4.72
C LYS A 92 13.77 -6.87 -4.38
N GLY A 93 13.81 -6.46 -3.10
CA GLY A 93 14.56 -5.28 -2.64
C GLY A 93 13.77 -3.98 -2.77
N PHE A 94 12.47 -4.02 -2.55
CA PHE A 94 11.61 -2.83 -2.53
C PHE A 94 11.05 -2.57 -1.13
N ARG A 95 10.93 -1.29 -0.79
CA ARG A 95 10.16 -0.80 0.34
C ARG A 95 8.73 -0.58 -0.14
N VAL A 96 7.82 -1.51 0.19
CA VAL A 96 6.43 -1.47 -0.21
C VAL A 96 5.65 -0.62 0.78
N ILE A 97 5.12 0.52 0.33
CA ILE A 97 4.34 1.47 1.11
C ILE A 97 2.88 1.32 0.71
N MET A 98 2.02 1.05 1.69
CA MET A 98 0.62 0.68 1.47
C MET A 98 -0.28 1.57 2.34
N PRO A 99 -0.80 2.68 1.79
CA PRO A 99 -1.79 3.48 2.50
C PRO A 99 -3.14 2.76 2.56
N ASP A 100 -3.89 3.01 3.63
CA ASP A 100 -5.33 2.84 3.65
C ASP A 100 -5.94 4.15 3.09
N LEU A 101 -6.74 4.08 2.05
CA LEU A 101 -7.42 5.24 1.49
C LEU A 101 -8.35 5.89 2.54
N ARG A 102 -8.61 7.17 2.43
CA ARG A 102 -9.67 7.87 3.20
C ARG A 102 -10.95 7.03 3.22
N ALA A 103 -11.65 6.95 4.33
CA ALA A 103 -12.84 6.14 4.57
C ALA A 103 -12.61 4.60 4.55
N HIS A 104 -11.38 4.13 4.42
CA HIS A 104 -11.07 2.70 4.40
C HIS A 104 -10.07 2.31 5.51
N GLY A 105 -10.06 1.02 5.85
CA GLY A 105 -9.07 0.41 6.73
C GLY A 105 -8.95 1.13 8.07
N SER A 106 -7.75 1.58 8.40
CA SER A 106 -7.43 2.32 9.63
C SER A 106 -7.42 3.86 9.44
N SER A 107 -7.63 4.35 8.21
CA SER A 107 -7.76 5.78 7.94
C SER A 107 -9.07 6.35 8.48
N ASP A 108 -9.07 7.65 8.71
CA ASP A 108 -10.26 8.35 9.20
C ASP A 108 -11.43 8.28 8.20
N ARG A 109 -12.66 8.32 8.74
CA ARG A 109 -13.92 8.12 8.02
C ARG A 109 -14.88 9.27 8.29
N PRO A 110 -14.54 10.51 7.91
CA PRO A 110 -15.39 11.65 8.19
C PRO A 110 -16.74 11.48 7.50
N HIS A 111 -17.83 11.90 8.18
CA HIS A 111 -19.18 11.95 7.61
C HIS A 111 -19.51 13.32 7.01
N ASP A 112 -18.66 14.32 7.23
CA ASP A 112 -18.82 15.64 6.63
C ASP A 112 -18.53 15.57 5.12
N PRO A 113 -19.47 15.94 4.24
CA PRO A 113 -19.25 15.99 2.80
C PRO A 113 -18.08 16.89 2.39
N ALA A 114 -17.73 17.91 3.17
CA ALA A 114 -16.60 18.79 2.92
C ALA A 114 -15.25 18.06 2.95
N ALA A 115 -15.17 16.91 3.60
CA ALA A 115 -13.97 16.04 3.62
C ALA A 115 -13.78 15.23 2.32
N TYR A 116 -14.72 15.32 1.36
CA TYR A 116 -14.67 14.58 0.10
C TYR A 116 -14.71 15.48 -1.15
N PRO A 117 -13.81 16.47 -1.23
CA PRO A 117 -13.73 17.29 -2.45
C PRO A 117 -13.30 16.42 -3.64
N LYS A 118 -13.54 16.91 -4.85
CA LYS A 118 -13.05 16.25 -6.07
C LYS A 118 -11.55 15.97 -5.96
N ASP A 119 -11.12 14.79 -6.41
CA ASP A 119 -9.74 14.30 -6.33
C ASP A 119 -9.19 14.19 -4.87
N ALA A 120 -10.02 14.08 -3.83
CA ALA A 120 -9.52 13.95 -2.46
C ALA A 120 -8.51 12.80 -2.29
N LEU A 121 -8.78 11.62 -2.85
CA LEU A 121 -7.87 10.48 -2.79
C LEU A 121 -6.53 10.75 -3.50
N THR A 122 -6.57 11.48 -4.59
CA THR A 122 -5.38 11.94 -5.33
C THR A 122 -4.55 12.89 -4.47
N ARG A 123 -5.19 13.84 -3.80
CA ARG A 123 -4.55 14.79 -2.88
C ARG A 123 -3.97 14.08 -1.66
N ASP A 124 -4.66 13.06 -1.10
CA ASP A 124 -4.13 12.20 -0.05
C ASP A 124 -2.86 11.46 -0.50
N GLY A 125 -2.86 10.93 -1.73
CA GLY A 125 -1.69 10.28 -2.31
C GLY A 125 -0.50 11.22 -2.48
N HIS A 126 -0.71 12.45 -2.97
CA HIS A 126 0.34 13.47 -3.05
C HIS A 126 0.85 13.87 -1.66
N ALA A 127 -0.04 14.02 -0.67
CA ALA A 127 0.33 14.34 0.70
C ALA A 127 1.19 13.22 1.34
N LEU A 128 0.88 11.94 1.08
CA LEU A 128 1.71 10.82 1.53
C LEU A 128 3.11 10.86 0.91
N ILE A 129 3.22 11.09 -0.41
CA ILE A 129 4.51 11.20 -1.10
C ILE A 129 5.34 12.34 -0.49
N ALA A 130 4.72 13.50 -0.25
CA ALA A 130 5.38 14.66 0.37
C ALA A 130 5.78 14.37 1.83
N HIS A 131 4.88 13.77 2.63
CA HIS A 131 5.15 13.40 4.03
C HIS A 131 6.36 12.48 4.16
N LEU A 132 6.51 11.51 3.24
CA LEU A 132 7.61 10.55 3.23
C LEU A 132 8.85 11.06 2.48
N GLY A 133 8.82 12.25 1.88
CA GLY A 133 9.92 12.83 1.12
C GLY A 133 10.33 12.00 -0.09
N LEU A 134 9.37 11.31 -0.74
CA LEU A 134 9.69 10.40 -1.85
C LEU A 134 9.96 11.19 -3.13
N THR A 135 11.17 11.05 -3.67
CA THR A 135 11.60 11.66 -4.94
C THR A 135 11.92 10.61 -6.01
N ASP A 136 12.38 9.43 -5.63
CA ASP A 136 12.65 8.28 -6.51
C ASP A 136 11.82 7.08 -6.04
N TYR A 137 10.65 6.88 -6.64
CA TYR A 137 9.66 5.88 -6.23
C TYR A 137 8.92 5.30 -7.43
N ASP A 138 8.28 4.15 -7.22
CA ASP A 138 7.31 3.55 -8.14
C ASP A 138 5.90 3.74 -7.55
N LEU A 139 4.87 3.77 -8.39
CA LEU A 139 3.50 4.04 -7.97
C LEU A 139 2.52 3.12 -8.67
N GLY A 140 1.55 2.60 -7.94
CA GLY A 140 0.49 1.82 -8.54
C GLY A 140 -0.66 1.51 -7.60
N GLY A 141 -1.62 0.73 -8.08
CA GLY A 141 -2.74 0.34 -7.27
C GLY A 141 -3.66 -0.66 -7.95
N TYR A 142 -4.64 -1.14 -7.19
CA TYR A 142 -5.67 -2.06 -7.63
C TYR A 142 -7.02 -1.35 -7.76
N SER A 143 -7.73 -1.49 -8.88
CA SER A 143 -9.09 -0.94 -9.08
C SER A 143 -9.17 0.56 -8.75
N LEU A 144 -9.83 0.97 -7.68
CA LEU A 144 -9.85 2.36 -7.21
C LEU A 144 -8.43 2.92 -7.01
N GLY A 145 -7.49 2.11 -6.51
CA GLY A 145 -6.10 2.50 -6.37
C GLY A 145 -5.42 2.78 -7.71
N ALA A 146 -5.72 2.00 -8.76
CA ALA A 146 -5.22 2.25 -10.11
C ALA A 146 -5.82 3.53 -10.70
N ARG A 147 -7.10 3.81 -10.46
CA ARG A 147 -7.75 5.07 -10.82
C ARG A 147 -7.11 6.26 -10.10
N THR A 148 -6.87 6.15 -8.79
CA THR A 148 -6.17 7.17 -8.01
C THR A 148 -4.76 7.40 -8.56
N THR A 149 -4.01 6.34 -8.89
CA THR A 149 -2.70 6.42 -9.54
C THR A 149 -2.76 7.23 -10.85
N SER A 150 -3.73 6.94 -11.73
CA SER A 150 -3.91 7.68 -12.98
C SER A 150 -4.18 9.16 -12.74
N ARG A 151 -5.00 9.50 -11.74
CA ARG A 151 -5.27 10.90 -11.35
C ARG A 151 -4.04 11.57 -10.76
N MET A 152 -3.25 10.87 -9.94
CA MET A 152 -1.99 11.41 -9.40
C MET A 152 -1.01 11.75 -10.52
N LEU A 153 -0.88 10.88 -11.54
CA LEU A 153 -0.05 11.16 -12.72
C LEU A 153 -0.55 12.40 -13.48
N ALA A 154 -1.85 12.50 -13.71
CA ALA A 154 -2.47 13.63 -14.41
C ALA A 154 -2.34 14.97 -13.63
N THR A 155 -2.05 14.92 -12.33
CA THR A 155 -1.88 16.06 -11.44
C THR A 155 -0.45 16.28 -10.95
N GLY A 156 0.55 15.65 -11.60
CA GLY A 156 1.95 15.97 -11.43
C GLY A 156 2.80 14.97 -10.65
N ALA A 157 2.30 13.77 -10.33
CA ALA A 157 3.15 12.70 -9.79
C ALA A 157 4.15 12.21 -10.86
N THR A 158 5.41 12.00 -10.45
CA THR A 158 6.52 11.62 -11.34
C THR A 158 7.23 10.35 -10.87
N PRO A 159 6.53 9.21 -10.73
CA PRO A 159 7.15 7.95 -10.39
C PRO A 159 8.06 7.45 -11.53
N ARG A 160 8.98 6.51 -11.22
CA ARG A 160 9.81 5.84 -12.24
C ARG A 160 9.02 4.86 -13.09
N ARG A 161 8.17 4.08 -12.44
CA ARG A 161 7.31 3.05 -13.07
C ARG A 161 5.90 3.16 -12.51
N VAL A 162 4.95 2.67 -13.28
CA VAL A 162 3.53 2.72 -12.93
C VAL A 162 2.91 1.32 -13.01
N ILE A 163 2.02 1.00 -12.08
CA ILE A 163 1.27 -0.26 -12.08
C ILE A 163 -0.23 0.04 -12.04
N PHE A 164 -0.95 -0.43 -13.04
CA PHE A 164 -2.41 -0.44 -13.11
C PHE A 164 -2.89 -1.88 -12.95
N SER A 165 -3.40 -2.22 -11.77
CA SER A 165 -3.91 -3.57 -11.49
C SER A 165 -5.43 -3.59 -11.43
N GLY A 166 -6.07 -4.64 -11.99
CA GLY A 166 -7.53 -4.76 -12.03
C GLY A 166 -8.21 -3.54 -12.67
N MET A 167 -7.63 -3.04 -13.77
CA MET A 167 -8.06 -1.80 -14.43
C MET A 167 -7.97 -1.92 -15.94
N GLY A 168 -9.02 -1.47 -16.61
CA GLY A 168 -9.08 -1.26 -18.04
C GLY A 168 -9.26 0.22 -18.39
N LEU A 169 -9.26 0.53 -19.69
CA LEU A 169 -9.29 1.91 -20.17
C LEU A 169 -10.56 2.66 -19.73
N ALA A 170 -11.73 2.05 -19.88
CA ALA A 170 -13.01 2.66 -19.50
C ALA A 170 -13.08 2.99 -17.98
N GLY A 171 -12.43 2.16 -17.14
CA GLY A 171 -12.34 2.41 -15.70
C GLY A 171 -11.61 3.69 -15.32
N LEU A 172 -10.75 4.23 -16.18
CA LEU A 172 -10.06 5.51 -16.01
C LEU A 172 -10.82 6.68 -16.63
N THR A 173 -11.48 6.46 -17.79
CA THR A 173 -12.07 7.54 -18.60
C THR A 173 -13.56 7.73 -18.40
N GLU A 174 -14.26 6.76 -17.76
CA GLU A 174 -15.71 6.73 -17.59
C GLU A 174 -16.11 6.31 -16.17
N THR A 175 -15.71 7.08 -15.16
CA THR A 175 -15.86 6.70 -13.75
C THR A 175 -17.31 6.69 -13.25
N SER A 176 -18.20 7.44 -13.89
CA SER A 176 -19.60 7.62 -13.47
C SER A 176 -20.39 6.31 -13.44
N ARG A 177 -20.16 5.41 -14.42
CA ARG A 177 -20.82 4.10 -14.46
C ARG A 177 -20.51 3.28 -13.20
N ARG A 178 -19.23 3.22 -12.84
CA ARG A 178 -18.78 2.45 -11.67
C ARG A 178 -19.23 3.09 -10.36
N ALA A 179 -19.23 4.42 -10.28
CA ALA A 179 -19.79 5.15 -9.15
C ALA A 179 -21.26 4.85 -8.94
N GLY A 180 -22.06 4.82 -10.03
CA GLY A 180 -23.48 4.45 -9.98
C GLY A 180 -23.73 3.04 -9.44
N HIS A 181 -22.93 2.05 -9.89
CA HIS A 181 -22.99 0.68 -9.40
C HIS A 181 -22.75 0.60 -7.87
N PHE A 182 -21.68 1.20 -7.37
CA PHE A 182 -21.37 1.19 -5.94
C PHE A 182 -22.37 2.00 -5.12
N ARG A 183 -22.88 3.11 -5.65
CA ARG A 183 -23.97 3.87 -5.00
C ARG A 183 -25.20 3.01 -4.81
N ASN A 184 -25.60 2.23 -5.83
CA ASN A 184 -26.69 1.28 -5.73
C ASN A 184 -26.44 0.24 -4.62
N ILE A 185 -25.25 -0.33 -4.55
CA ILE A 185 -24.90 -1.29 -3.49
C ILE A 185 -25.05 -0.66 -2.11
N LEU A 186 -24.40 0.47 -1.87
CA LEU A 186 -24.38 1.14 -0.56
C LEU A 186 -25.76 1.65 -0.12
N SER A 187 -26.62 2.06 -1.06
CA SER A 187 -27.97 2.53 -0.75
C SER A 187 -28.98 1.41 -0.51
N ASN A 188 -28.63 0.15 -0.81
CA ASN A 188 -29.53 -1.00 -0.70
C ASN A 188 -28.97 -2.13 0.17
N LEU A 189 -28.09 -1.81 1.12
CA LEU A 189 -27.51 -2.82 2.02
C LEU A 189 -28.61 -3.63 2.73
N GLY A 190 -28.39 -4.95 2.79
CA GLY A 190 -29.35 -5.89 3.37
C GLY A 190 -30.52 -6.28 2.46
N LYS A 191 -30.63 -5.72 1.24
CA LYS A 191 -31.69 -6.00 0.28
C LYS A 191 -31.22 -6.77 -0.95
N HIS A 192 -29.93 -6.99 -1.11
CA HIS A 192 -29.37 -7.67 -2.26
C HIS A 192 -29.66 -9.19 -2.22
N VAL A 193 -30.02 -9.74 -3.37
CA VAL A 193 -30.32 -11.18 -3.49
C VAL A 193 -29.03 -11.98 -3.36
N GLN A 194 -29.05 -13.01 -2.51
CA GLN A 194 -27.92 -13.88 -2.25
C GLN A 194 -27.33 -14.46 -3.55
N GLY A 195 -26.00 -14.40 -3.68
CA GLY A 195 -25.28 -14.91 -4.84
C GLY A 195 -25.13 -13.92 -6.00
N THR A 196 -25.80 -12.75 -5.95
CA THR A 196 -25.59 -11.68 -6.94
C THR A 196 -24.25 -10.97 -6.71
N PRO A 197 -23.68 -10.30 -7.74
CA PRO A 197 -22.47 -9.49 -7.59
C PRO A 197 -22.61 -8.41 -6.49
N GLU A 198 -23.78 -7.78 -6.36
CA GLU A 198 -24.06 -6.78 -5.34
C GLU A 198 -24.04 -7.38 -3.94
N TRP A 199 -24.61 -8.58 -3.76
CA TRP A 199 -24.57 -9.29 -2.48
C TRP A 199 -23.15 -9.69 -2.09
N LEU A 200 -22.33 -10.16 -3.06
CA LEU A 200 -20.92 -10.49 -2.84
C LEU A 200 -20.13 -9.24 -2.45
N ALA A 201 -20.37 -8.10 -3.10
CA ALA A 201 -19.73 -6.84 -2.77
C ALA A 201 -20.13 -6.33 -1.37
N GLU A 202 -21.41 -6.49 -0.98
CA GLU A 202 -21.87 -6.20 0.39
C GLU A 202 -21.23 -7.12 1.43
N ALA A 203 -21.11 -8.41 1.14
CA ALA A 203 -20.42 -9.35 2.02
C ALA A 203 -18.94 -8.99 2.20
N PHE A 204 -18.27 -8.57 1.13
CA PHE A 204 -16.90 -8.09 1.19
C PHE A 204 -16.78 -6.81 2.02
N LEU A 205 -17.65 -5.83 1.82
CA LEU A 205 -17.74 -4.61 2.62
C LEU A 205 -17.85 -4.93 4.13
N LYS A 206 -18.71 -5.88 4.50
CA LYS A 206 -18.85 -6.34 5.90
C LYS A 206 -17.56 -6.97 6.44
N THR A 207 -16.82 -7.69 5.61
CA THR A 207 -15.56 -8.35 6.00
C THR A 207 -14.48 -7.32 6.34
N THR A 208 -14.44 -6.19 5.63
CA THR A 208 -13.47 -5.10 5.85
C THR A 208 -13.95 -4.05 6.87
N GLY A 209 -15.20 -4.16 7.35
CA GLY A 209 -15.79 -3.21 8.30
C GLY A 209 -15.94 -1.81 7.72
N GLY A 210 -16.24 -1.72 6.41
CA GLY A 210 -16.41 -0.45 5.71
C GLY A 210 -17.59 0.36 6.27
N ASP A 211 -17.45 1.69 6.31
CA ASP A 211 -18.49 2.64 6.70
C ASP A 211 -19.27 3.13 5.46
N PRO A 212 -20.55 2.75 5.32
CA PRO A 212 -21.30 3.08 4.11
C PRO A 212 -21.47 4.58 3.86
N VAL A 213 -21.58 5.39 4.93
CA VAL A 213 -21.75 6.85 4.80
C VAL A 213 -20.48 7.49 4.27
N ALA A 214 -19.35 7.18 4.89
CA ALA A 214 -18.04 7.68 4.45
C ALA A 214 -17.69 7.19 3.03
N LEU A 215 -18.01 5.92 2.72
CA LEU A 215 -17.78 5.35 1.40
C LEU A 215 -18.67 5.99 0.31
N LEU A 216 -19.89 6.39 0.59
CA LEU A 216 -20.69 7.20 -0.34
C LEU A 216 -19.99 8.53 -0.64
N GLY A 217 -19.36 9.17 0.36
CA GLY A 217 -18.54 10.37 0.17
C GLY A 217 -17.38 10.15 -0.81
N ILE A 218 -16.73 8.99 -0.77
CA ILE A 218 -15.66 8.65 -1.73
C ILE A 218 -16.15 8.68 -3.18
N LEU A 219 -17.39 8.28 -3.47
CA LEU A 219 -17.91 8.29 -4.85
C LEU A 219 -18.03 9.71 -5.42
N GLU A 220 -18.18 10.72 -4.56
CA GLU A 220 -18.23 12.13 -4.98
C GLU A 220 -16.84 12.67 -5.36
N THR A 221 -15.76 12.02 -4.89
CA THR A 221 -14.39 12.41 -5.23
C THR A 221 -13.95 12.01 -6.63
N PHE A 222 -14.73 11.12 -7.31
CA PHE A 222 -14.34 10.54 -8.57
C PHE A 222 -14.25 11.58 -9.68
N ALA A 223 -13.18 11.48 -10.45
CA ALA A 223 -12.94 12.27 -11.63
C ALA A 223 -12.38 11.40 -12.75
N ASP A 224 -12.86 11.61 -13.96
CA ASP A 224 -12.32 10.94 -15.14
C ASP A 224 -10.87 11.41 -15.39
N THR A 225 -10.02 10.47 -15.82
CA THR A 225 -8.74 10.81 -16.40
C THR A 225 -8.93 10.95 -17.91
N PRO A 226 -8.74 12.14 -18.48
CA PRO A 226 -8.90 12.33 -19.93
C PRO A 226 -7.99 11.38 -20.70
N ILE A 227 -8.47 10.83 -21.81
CA ILE A 227 -7.68 9.89 -22.65
C ILE A 227 -6.34 10.52 -23.10
N ALA A 228 -6.30 11.83 -23.30
CA ALA A 228 -5.07 12.55 -23.64
C ALA A 228 -4.05 12.48 -22.48
N ALA A 229 -4.52 12.55 -21.23
CA ALA A 229 -3.65 12.41 -20.05
C ALA A 229 -3.13 10.96 -19.91
N VAL A 230 -3.97 9.95 -20.18
CA VAL A 230 -3.53 8.54 -20.20
C VAL A 230 -2.43 8.34 -21.24
N LYS A 231 -2.64 8.83 -22.48
CA LYS A 231 -1.65 8.77 -23.57
C LYS A 231 -0.39 9.59 -23.33
N ALA A 232 -0.42 10.52 -22.39
CA ALA A 232 0.75 11.34 -22.00
C ALA A 232 1.64 10.69 -20.94
N ILE A 233 1.25 9.56 -20.34
CA ILE A 233 2.04 8.82 -19.36
C ILE A 233 3.26 8.20 -20.06
N ARG A 234 4.46 8.68 -19.74
CA ARG A 234 5.73 8.27 -20.38
C ARG A 234 6.50 7.24 -19.57
N GLN A 235 6.10 7.00 -18.34
CA GLN A 235 6.72 5.99 -17.50
C GLN A 235 6.49 4.58 -18.08
N PRO A 236 7.44 3.65 -17.92
CA PRO A 236 7.16 2.23 -18.10
C PRO A 236 5.95 1.84 -17.25
N ALA A 237 4.96 1.21 -17.84
CA ALA A 237 3.69 0.94 -17.19
C ALA A 237 3.28 -0.54 -17.34
N LEU A 238 2.99 -1.19 -16.21
CA LEU A 238 2.39 -2.51 -16.17
C LEU A 238 0.87 -2.38 -16.03
N VAL A 239 0.13 -3.00 -16.92
CA VAL A 239 -1.30 -3.27 -16.75
C VAL A 239 -1.46 -4.75 -16.45
N VAL A 240 -1.81 -5.09 -15.20
CA VAL A 240 -2.00 -6.47 -14.76
C VAL A 240 -3.44 -6.68 -14.33
N CYS A 241 -4.14 -7.63 -14.97
CA CYS A 241 -5.57 -7.81 -14.76
C CYS A 241 -5.94 -9.29 -14.85
N GLY A 242 -7.00 -9.68 -14.15
CA GLY A 242 -7.59 -11.00 -14.30
C GLY A 242 -8.06 -11.21 -15.75
N ALA A 243 -7.83 -12.40 -16.31
CA ALA A 243 -8.21 -12.71 -17.68
C ALA A 243 -9.74 -12.63 -17.91
N GLU A 244 -10.51 -12.75 -16.82
CA GLU A 244 -11.98 -12.69 -16.81
C GLU A 244 -12.49 -11.38 -16.19
N ASP A 245 -11.61 -10.40 -15.95
CA ASP A 245 -11.96 -9.11 -15.34
C ASP A 245 -12.43 -8.10 -16.39
N GLU A 246 -13.74 -7.93 -16.50
CA GLU A 246 -14.38 -6.96 -17.38
C GLU A 246 -14.94 -5.73 -16.63
N ASP A 247 -14.77 -5.67 -15.31
CA ASP A 247 -15.41 -4.68 -14.42
C ASP A 247 -15.07 -3.23 -14.78
N ASN A 248 -13.82 -2.99 -15.20
CA ASN A 248 -13.28 -1.67 -15.50
C ASN A 248 -12.95 -1.49 -17.01
N GLY A 249 -13.52 -2.32 -17.87
CA GLY A 249 -13.25 -2.32 -19.30
C GLY A 249 -11.96 -3.05 -19.67
N SER A 250 -11.52 -2.91 -20.91
CA SER A 250 -10.42 -3.68 -21.48
C SER A 250 -9.04 -3.25 -20.94
N ALA A 251 -8.36 -4.16 -20.25
CA ALA A 251 -6.98 -3.97 -19.79
C ALA A 251 -5.97 -3.97 -20.95
N PRO A 252 -6.08 -4.83 -21.99
CA PRO A 252 -5.27 -4.72 -23.20
C PRO A 252 -5.38 -3.36 -23.90
N GLU A 253 -6.59 -2.77 -23.97
CA GLU A 253 -6.78 -1.43 -24.55
C GLU A 253 -6.08 -0.36 -23.70
N LEU A 254 -6.11 -0.48 -22.38
CA LEU A 254 -5.37 0.43 -21.51
C LEU A 254 -3.85 0.33 -21.77
N ALA A 255 -3.31 -0.89 -21.86
CA ALA A 255 -1.89 -1.08 -22.15
C ALA A 255 -1.51 -0.51 -23.51
N ALA A 256 -2.34 -0.71 -24.52
CA ALA A 256 -2.13 -0.16 -25.87
C ALA A 256 -2.23 1.37 -25.94
N ALA A 257 -3.00 1.99 -25.04
CA ALA A 257 -3.11 3.44 -24.96
C ALA A 257 -1.89 4.10 -24.29
N LEU A 258 -1.11 3.35 -23.51
CA LEU A 258 0.09 3.81 -22.81
C LEU A 258 1.32 3.65 -23.71
N PRO A 259 2.14 4.71 -23.93
CA PRO A 259 3.31 4.64 -24.82
C PRO A 259 4.32 3.55 -24.48
N HIS A 260 4.45 3.21 -23.20
CA HIS A 260 5.33 2.15 -22.69
C HIS A 260 4.54 1.17 -21.81
N GLY A 261 3.31 0.84 -22.25
CA GLY A 261 2.42 -0.08 -21.57
C GLY A 261 2.71 -1.53 -21.92
N GLU A 262 2.76 -2.40 -20.92
CA GLU A 262 2.75 -3.85 -21.09
C GLU A 262 1.54 -4.46 -20.39
N TYR A 263 0.94 -5.50 -20.96
CA TYR A 263 -0.18 -6.22 -20.39
C TYR A 263 0.23 -7.59 -19.91
N VAL A 264 -0.18 -7.93 -18.68
CA VAL A 264 -0.03 -9.26 -18.11
C VAL A 264 -1.40 -9.74 -17.61
N ALA A 265 -1.87 -10.86 -18.14
CA ALA A 265 -3.06 -11.54 -17.67
C ALA A 265 -2.75 -12.40 -16.44
N THR A 266 -3.63 -12.37 -15.43
CA THR A 266 -3.60 -13.29 -14.29
C THR A 266 -4.88 -14.12 -14.25
N PRO A 267 -4.92 -15.27 -13.59
CA PRO A 267 -6.15 -16.07 -13.50
C PRO A 267 -7.27 -15.35 -12.74
N GLY A 268 -8.52 -15.48 -13.22
CA GLY A 268 -9.75 -15.04 -12.54
C GLY A 268 -10.28 -13.68 -12.97
N GLY A 269 -11.41 -13.28 -12.37
CA GLY A 269 -12.05 -11.97 -12.55
C GLY A 269 -11.63 -10.96 -11.48
N HIS A 270 -12.31 -9.82 -11.41
CA HIS A 270 -11.93 -8.67 -10.58
C HIS A 270 -11.68 -9.03 -9.11
N MET A 271 -12.61 -9.73 -8.46
CA MET A 271 -12.50 -10.08 -7.04
C MET A 271 -11.63 -11.31 -6.79
N SER A 272 -11.45 -12.19 -7.76
CA SER A 272 -10.67 -13.42 -7.58
C SER A 272 -9.20 -13.30 -8.01
N ALA A 273 -8.86 -12.42 -8.95
CA ALA A 273 -7.48 -12.20 -9.35
C ALA A 273 -6.64 -11.55 -8.25
N VAL A 274 -7.24 -10.67 -7.43
CA VAL A 274 -6.56 -9.99 -6.32
C VAL A 274 -6.06 -10.94 -5.22
N VAL A 275 -6.64 -12.14 -5.12
CA VAL A 275 -6.21 -13.13 -4.11
C VAL A 275 -5.20 -14.14 -4.67
N LYS A 276 -4.88 -14.07 -5.96
CA LYS A 276 -3.97 -14.99 -6.63
C LYS A 276 -2.51 -14.55 -6.53
N PRO A 277 -1.58 -15.49 -6.27
CA PRO A 277 -0.16 -15.16 -6.10
C PRO A 277 0.48 -14.56 -7.37
N GLU A 278 -0.11 -14.79 -8.54
CA GLU A 278 0.35 -14.31 -9.85
C GLU A 278 0.32 -12.78 -9.92
N LEU A 279 -0.64 -12.13 -9.27
CA LEU A 279 -0.70 -10.66 -9.21
C LEU A 279 0.57 -10.07 -8.60
N GLY A 280 0.94 -10.53 -7.39
CA GLY A 280 2.15 -10.06 -6.72
C GLY A 280 3.42 -10.44 -7.46
N GLN A 281 3.43 -11.60 -8.14
CA GLN A 281 4.58 -12.04 -8.93
C GLN A 281 4.77 -11.14 -10.16
N ALA A 282 3.73 -10.85 -10.91
CA ALA A 282 3.79 -9.97 -12.09
C ALA A 282 4.30 -8.57 -11.72
N ILE A 283 3.80 -8.01 -10.61
CA ILE A 283 4.26 -6.70 -10.10
C ILE A 283 5.74 -6.76 -9.70
N ALA A 284 6.14 -7.78 -8.94
CA ALA A 284 7.51 -7.94 -8.46
C ALA A 284 8.52 -8.09 -9.63
N ASP A 285 8.16 -8.88 -10.64
CA ASP A 285 9.00 -9.09 -11.81
C ASP A 285 9.11 -7.85 -12.71
N PHE A 286 8.03 -7.07 -12.84
CA PHE A 286 8.06 -5.79 -13.54
C PHE A 286 8.94 -4.76 -12.84
N LEU A 287 8.84 -4.64 -11.53
CA LEU A 287 9.62 -3.68 -10.75
C LEU A 287 11.12 -4.02 -10.73
N ALA A 288 11.50 -5.30 -10.84
CA ALA A 288 12.88 -5.78 -10.77
C ALA A 288 13.67 -5.61 -12.09
N ARG A 289 13.04 -5.19 -13.19
CA ARG A 289 13.69 -4.85 -14.47
C ARG A 289 14.28 -3.42 -14.42
#